data_f3946b5702b56762b1679b228d41791c
#
_entry.id   f3946b5702b56762b1679b228d41791c
#
_cell.length_a   1.000
_cell.length_b   1.000
_cell.length_c   1.000
_cell.angle_alpha   90.00
_cell.angle_beta   90.00
_cell.angle_gamma   90.00
#
_symmetry.space_group_name_H-M   'P 1'
#
loop_
_entity.id
_entity.type
_entity.pdbx_description
1 polymer ?
#
loop_
_entity_poly.entity_id
_entity_poly.type
_entity_poly.pdbx_seq_one_letter_code
_entity_poly.pdbx_strand_id
1 'polypeptide(L)'
;MIENLLRRTSVRSFKNEKLCEETINKLKQVVNASPTWKNYQDFSAIFITDQKTKDALSECNLKQEHIKSAPLIVLFNADLNFINEIIKKQNLENITIDKLHNYLISFTDAIISATQLVDAAISLGLGTCYLGLVRLNADKVIQLLNIKGKCIPTIAIAIGKIAKPAIQIPKHNKVYDEKYDINQVRPELDKYDKIMKDYYQKTYNIDRNYSKVIAKMLAHENADNMLELIEKHYFNKKS
;
A
#
# COMPACT_ATOMS: atom_id res chain seq x y z
N MET A 1 -1.65 12.76 -18.42
CA MET A 1 -1.89 11.76 -17.34
C MET A 1 -1.34 10.38 -17.70
N ILE A 2 -1.76 9.72 -18.77
CA ILE A 2 -1.33 8.36 -19.16
C ILE A 2 0.21 8.22 -19.19
N GLU A 3 0.92 9.12 -19.86
CA GLU A 3 2.39 9.11 -19.93
C GLU A 3 3.06 9.13 -18.55
N ASN A 4 2.48 9.86 -17.59
CA ASN A 4 3.01 9.91 -16.23
C ASN A 4 2.82 8.57 -15.50
N LEU A 5 1.70 7.89 -15.74
CA LEU A 5 1.44 6.55 -15.18
C LEU A 5 2.38 5.51 -15.79
N LEU A 6 2.61 5.55 -17.11
CA LEU A 6 3.54 4.64 -17.80
C LEU A 6 4.99 4.82 -17.29
N ARG A 7 5.37 6.05 -16.94
CA ARG A 7 6.72 6.38 -16.41
C ARG A 7 6.82 6.29 -14.88
N ARG A 8 5.72 5.96 -14.19
CA ARG A 8 5.70 5.91 -12.73
C ARG A 8 6.75 4.95 -12.17
N THR A 9 7.50 5.43 -11.21
CA THR A 9 8.47 4.66 -10.43
C THR A 9 8.20 4.80 -8.94
N SER A 10 8.73 3.89 -8.12
CA SER A 10 8.70 4.04 -6.66
C SER A 10 9.81 4.99 -6.22
N VAL A 11 9.44 6.23 -5.94
CA VAL A 11 10.39 7.27 -5.49
C VAL A 11 10.76 7.03 -4.03
N ARG A 12 12.05 6.92 -3.75
CA ARG A 12 12.60 6.71 -2.40
C ARG A 12 13.60 7.80 -1.98
N SER A 13 13.70 8.88 -2.75
CA SER A 13 14.53 10.03 -2.46
C SER A 13 13.71 11.29 -2.64
N PHE A 14 13.34 11.90 -1.55
CA PHE A 14 12.50 13.10 -1.52
C PHE A 14 13.33 14.33 -1.16
N LYS A 15 12.96 15.51 -1.70
CA LYS A 15 13.50 16.77 -1.24
C LYS A 15 13.01 17.04 0.18
N ASN A 16 13.89 17.65 0.99
CA ASN A 16 13.52 18.10 2.34
C ASN A 16 12.70 19.40 2.28
N GLU A 17 11.53 19.30 1.65
CA GLU A 17 10.60 20.41 1.46
C GLU A 17 9.20 19.96 1.90
N LYS A 18 8.58 20.70 2.81
CA LYS A 18 7.20 20.46 3.22
C LYS A 18 6.26 20.68 2.03
N LEU A 19 5.22 19.89 1.95
CA LEU A 19 4.11 20.16 1.04
C LEU A 19 3.26 21.32 1.63
N CYS A 20 2.79 22.23 0.77
CA CYS A 20 1.90 23.28 1.23
C CYS A 20 0.54 22.71 1.64
N GLU A 21 -0.13 23.40 2.54
CA GLU A 21 -1.42 22.96 3.09
C GLU A 21 -2.47 22.80 1.99
N GLU A 22 -2.49 23.66 1.00
CA GLU A 22 -3.40 23.54 -0.15
C GLU A 22 -3.23 22.21 -0.88
N THR A 23 -1.98 21.78 -1.13
CA THR A 23 -1.69 20.49 -1.75
C THR A 23 -2.20 19.33 -0.90
N ILE A 24 -1.94 19.36 0.40
CA ILE A 24 -2.39 18.33 1.34
C ILE A 24 -3.92 18.27 1.37
N ASN A 25 -4.60 19.42 1.37
CA ASN A 25 -6.06 19.48 1.38
C ASN A 25 -6.68 18.96 0.07
N LYS A 26 -6.09 19.25 -1.09
CA LYS A 26 -6.49 18.65 -2.37
C LYS A 26 -6.37 17.12 -2.33
N LEU A 27 -5.26 16.60 -1.80
CA LEU A 27 -5.06 15.16 -1.66
C LEU A 27 -6.09 14.51 -0.71
N LYS A 28 -6.45 15.17 0.40
CA LYS A 28 -7.53 14.73 1.30
C LYS A 28 -8.89 14.70 0.60
N GLN A 29 -9.21 15.72 -0.21
CA GLN A 29 -10.44 15.75 -1.00
C GLN A 29 -10.53 14.59 -1.99
N VAL A 30 -9.41 14.26 -2.66
CA VAL A 30 -9.34 13.11 -3.57
C VAL A 30 -9.59 11.80 -2.83
N VAL A 31 -9.01 11.60 -1.66
CA VAL A 31 -9.24 10.41 -0.83
C VAL A 31 -10.72 10.30 -0.44
N ASN A 32 -11.34 11.41 0.00
CA ASN A 32 -12.76 11.42 0.36
C ASN A 32 -13.70 11.21 -0.82
N ALA A 33 -13.27 11.49 -2.05
CA ALA A 33 -14.04 11.26 -3.28
C ALA A 33 -13.87 9.85 -3.85
N SER A 34 -13.13 8.97 -3.20
CA SER A 34 -12.89 7.61 -3.70
C SER A 34 -14.16 6.77 -3.67
N PRO A 35 -14.40 5.96 -4.71
CA PRO A 35 -15.52 5.04 -4.72
C PRO A 35 -15.30 3.92 -3.70
N THR A 36 -16.38 3.37 -3.17
CA THR A 36 -16.37 2.22 -2.28
C THR A 36 -17.46 1.22 -2.66
N TRP A 37 -17.28 -0.05 -2.30
CA TRP A 37 -18.29 -1.07 -2.53
C TRP A 37 -19.63 -0.68 -1.94
N LYS A 38 -20.67 -0.61 -2.77
CA LYS A 38 -22.03 -0.22 -2.38
C LYS A 38 -22.10 1.04 -1.51
N ASN A 39 -21.12 1.93 -1.64
CA ASN A 39 -21.00 3.14 -0.83
C ASN A 39 -20.88 2.86 0.68
N TYR A 40 -20.21 1.77 1.08
CA TYR A 40 -20.00 1.41 2.48
C TYR A 40 -19.05 2.36 3.21
N GLN A 41 -18.14 3.00 2.47
CA GLN A 41 -17.14 3.94 3.01
C GLN A 41 -16.34 3.34 4.17
N ASP A 42 -15.91 2.09 3.97
CA ASP A 42 -15.34 1.21 4.97
C ASP A 42 -13.80 1.21 4.96
N PHE A 43 -13.22 2.34 4.69
CA PHE A 43 -11.78 2.59 4.85
C PHE A 43 -11.54 3.91 5.57
N SER A 44 -10.34 4.06 6.13
CA SER A 44 -9.86 5.33 6.65
C SER A 44 -8.44 5.63 6.18
N ALA A 45 -8.07 6.90 6.20
CA ALA A 45 -6.74 7.36 5.82
C ALA A 45 -6.17 8.33 6.86
N ILE A 46 -4.94 8.10 7.30
CA ILE A 46 -4.23 8.93 8.26
C ILE A 46 -3.10 9.67 7.54
N PHE A 47 -3.19 11.01 7.49
CA PHE A 47 -2.18 11.88 6.90
C PHE A 47 -1.15 12.28 7.96
N ILE A 48 0.10 11.87 7.76
CA ILE A 48 1.18 11.98 8.74
C ILE A 48 2.26 12.92 8.19
N THR A 49 2.40 14.09 8.82
CA THR A 49 3.45 15.08 8.51
C THR A 49 4.39 15.30 9.69
N ASP A 50 4.01 14.88 10.90
CA ASP A 50 4.83 14.99 12.09
C ASP A 50 6.09 14.12 11.97
N GLN A 51 7.28 14.74 12.19
CA GLN A 51 8.55 14.07 11.99
C GLN A 51 8.76 12.94 13.00
N LYS A 52 8.38 13.13 14.27
CA LYS A 52 8.54 12.10 15.31
C LYS A 52 7.73 10.85 14.99
N THR A 53 6.50 11.05 14.51
CA THR A 53 5.63 9.95 14.08
C THR A 53 6.21 9.21 12.86
N LYS A 54 6.76 9.93 11.88
CA LYS A 54 7.42 9.31 10.71
C LYS A 54 8.69 8.55 11.10
N ASP A 55 9.48 9.07 12.03
CA ASP A 55 10.67 8.40 12.55
C ASP A 55 10.28 7.08 13.24
N ALA A 56 9.29 7.11 14.12
CA ALA A 56 8.77 5.92 14.78
C ALA A 56 8.17 4.92 13.79
N LEU A 57 7.43 5.40 12.77
CA LEU A 57 6.87 4.55 11.72
C LEU A 57 7.99 3.90 10.90
N SER A 58 9.09 4.60 10.61
CA SER A 58 10.26 4.03 9.94
C SER A 58 10.90 2.91 10.78
N GLU A 59 11.07 3.09 12.09
CA GLU A 59 11.60 2.06 12.99
C GLU A 59 10.72 0.79 12.96
N CYS A 60 9.39 0.93 12.91
CA CYS A 60 8.46 -0.18 12.73
C CYS A 60 8.58 -0.85 11.35
N ASN A 61 9.15 -0.19 10.35
CA ASN A 61 9.18 -0.63 8.96
C ASN A 61 10.60 -0.83 8.43
N LEU A 62 11.42 -1.60 9.16
CA LEU A 62 12.80 -1.96 8.79
C LEU A 62 13.72 -0.75 8.57
N LYS A 63 13.51 0.34 9.31
CA LYS A 63 14.31 1.58 9.26
C LYS A 63 14.42 2.18 7.85
N GLN A 64 13.33 2.14 7.08
CA GLN A 64 13.31 2.65 5.72
C GLN A 64 13.45 4.18 5.70
N GLU A 65 14.60 4.68 5.23
CA GLU A 65 14.95 6.11 5.22
C GLU A 65 13.94 6.97 4.46
N HIS A 66 13.36 6.45 3.40
CA HIS A 66 12.36 7.19 2.62
C HIS A 66 11.02 7.42 3.35
N ILE A 67 10.77 6.72 4.46
CA ILE A 67 9.64 7.04 5.36
C ILE A 67 9.97 8.29 6.18
N LYS A 68 11.21 8.39 6.69
CA LYS A 68 11.66 9.56 7.46
C LYS A 68 11.73 10.82 6.59
N SER A 69 12.30 10.68 5.39
CA SER A 69 12.57 11.81 4.49
C SER A 69 11.37 12.30 3.70
N ALA A 70 10.31 11.50 3.55
CA ALA A 70 9.10 11.94 2.86
C ALA A 70 8.40 13.05 3.66
N PRO A 71 8.00 14.17 3.03
CA PRO A 71 7.26 15.24 3.72
C PRO A 71 5.86 14.81 4.17
N LEU A 72 5.27 13.82 3.50
CA LEU A 72 3.95 13.29 3.81
C LEU A 72 3.95 11.76 3.70
N ILE A 73 3.42 11.08 4.71
CA ILE A 73 3.01 9.68 4.67
C ILE A 73 1.48 9.64 4.81
N VAL A 74 0.81 8.84 3.99
CA VAL A 74 -0.62 8.57 4.15
C VAL A 74 -0.81 7.08 4.37
N LEU A 75 -1.30 6.71 5.55
CA LEU A 75 -1.64 5.32 5.88
C LEU A 75 -3.11 5.08 5.60
N PHE A 76 -3.41 4.04 4.84
CA PHE A 76 -4.76 3.56 4.58
C PHE A 76 -5.04 2.32 5.42
N ASN A 77 -6.25 2.25 5.95
CA ASN A 77 -6.71 1.17 6.78
C ASN A 77 -7.99 0.55 6.19
N ALA A 78 -8.12 -0.77 6.27
CA ALA A 78 -9.42 -1.44 6.22
C ALA A 78 -10.14 -1.10 7.53
N ASP A 79 -11.29 -0.40 7.46
CA ASP A 79 -11.93 0.19 8.62
C ASP A 79 -13.45 0.02 8.58
N LEU A 80 -13.95 -0.95 9.34
CA LEU A 80 -15.38 -1.22 9.48
C LEU A 80 -16.03 -0.49 10.68
N ASN A 81 -15.33 0.41 11.34
CA ASN A 81 -15.90 1.08 12.52
C ASN A 81 -17.17 1.86 12.16
N PHE A 82 -17.20 2.53 11.01
CA PHE A 82 -18.36 3.27 10.54
C PHE A 82 -19.58 2.35 10.33
N ILE A 83 -19.40 1.22 9.68
CA ILE A 83 -20.46 0.21 9.49
C ILE A 83 -20.90 -0.37 10.83
N ASN A 84 -19.96 -0.63 11.74
CA ASN A 84 -20.26 -1.13 13.07
C ASN A 84 -21.15 -0.13 13.89
N GLU A 85 -20.88 1.16 13.75
CA GLU A 85 -21.73 2.19 14.37
C GLU A 85 -23.14 2.28 13.74
N ILE A 86 -23.27 2.03 12.42
CA ILE A 86 -24.59 1.93 11.78
C ILE A 86 -25.39 0.75 12.35
N ILE A 87 -24.75 -0.42 12.51
CA ILE A 87 -25.39 -1.61 13.09
C ILE A 87 -25.93 -1.30 14.49
N LYS A 88 -25.11 -0.70 15.35
CA LYS A 88 -25.51 -0.29 16.69
C LYS A 88 -26.66 0.73 16.68
N LYS A 89 -26.53 1.79 15.87
CA LYS A 89 -27.50 2.88 15.77
C LYS A 89 -28.87 2.38 15.29
N GLN A 90 -28.90 1.39 14.44
CA GLN A 90 -30.13 0.81 13.87
C GLN A 90 -30.64 -0.40 14.66
N ASN A 91 -30.00 -0.77 15.78
CA ASN A 91 -30.32 -1.95 16.60
C ASN A 91 -30.47 -3.22 15.77
N LEU A 92 -29.55 -3.44 14.82
CA LEU A 92 -29.59 -4.59 13.94
C LEU A 92 -29.10 -5.83 14.70
N GLU A 93 -30.01 -6.63 15.19
CA GLU A 93 -29.72 -7.93 15.81
C GLU A 93 -29.35 -8.97 14.75
N ASN A 94 -28.50 -9.92 15.12
CA ASN A 94 -28.08 -11.04 14.26
C ASN A 94 -27.29 -10.68 12.99
N ILE A 95 -26.83 -9.43 12.85
CA ILE A 95 -25.93 -9.05 11.78
C ILE A 95 -24.50 -9.06 12.31
N THR A 96 -23.63 -9.82 11.67
CA THR A 96 -22.22 -9.81 11.93
C THR A 96 -21.44 -9.32 10.72
N ILE A 97 -20.54 -8.36 10.98
CA ILE A 97 -19.54 -7.90 10.00
C ILE A 97 -18.23 -8.66 10.12
N ASP A 98 -18.11 -9.55 11.10
CA ASP A 98 -16.89 -10.31 11.42
C ASP A 98 -16.72 -11.49 10.43
N LYS A 99 -16.68 -11.17 9.13
CA LYS A 99 -16.47 -12.11 8.04
C LYS A 99 -15.30 -11.68 7.19
N LEU A 100 -14.49 -12.62 6.76
CA LEU A 100 -13.38 -12.38 5.84
C LEU A 100 -13.80 -11.59 4.60
N HIS A 101 -15.00 -11.85 4.08
CA HIS A 101 -15.57 -11.12 2.94
C HIS A 101 -15.61 -9.60 3.19
N ASN A 102 -16.11 -9.16 4.35
CA ASN A 102 -16.19 -7.73 4.69
C ASN A 102 -14.80 -7.11 4.85
N TYR A 103 -13.85 -7.86 5.43
CA TYR A 103 -12.47 -7.43 5.49
C TYR A 103 -11.87 -7.24 4.09
N LEU A 104 -12.09 -8.18 3.17
CA LEU A 104 -11.59 -8.09 1.79
C LEU A 104 -12.19 -6.92 1.02
N ILE A 105 -13.48 -6.61 1.23
CA ILE A 105 -14.13 -5.41 0.68
C ILE A 105 -13.41 -4.17 1.19
N SER A 106 -13.35 -3.99 2.49
CA SER A 106 -12.73 -2.85 3.16
C SER A 106 -11.24 -2.69 2.77
N PHE A 107 -10.50 -3.81 2.71
CA PHE A 107 -9.11 -3.82 2.22
C PHE A 107 -9.01 -3.35 0.77
N THR A 108 -9.91 -3.82 -0.10
CA THR A 108 -9.94 -3.45 -1.52
C THR A 108 -10.24 -1.97 -1.69
N ASP A 109 -11.23 -1.44 -0.97
CA ASP A 109 -11.62 -0.03 -1.02
C ASP A 109 -10.50 0.88 -0.53
N ALA A 110 -9.77 0.47 0.52
CA ALA A 110 -8.57 1.16 0.98
C ALA A 110 -7.47 1.21 -0.11
N ILE A 111 -7.26 0.13 -0.86
CA ILE A 111 -6.27 0.08 -1.96
C ILE A 111 -6.72 0.92 -3.16
N ILE A 112 -8.01 0.91 -3.51
CA ILE A 112 -8.56 1.75 -4.58
C ILE A 112 -8.32 3.23 -4.24
N SER A 113 -8.64 3.65 -3.01
CA SER A 113 -8.41 5.01 -2.54
C SER A 113 -6.93 5.39 -2.51
N ALA A 114 -6.06 4.47 -2.07
CA ALA A 114 -4.61 4.68 -2.09
C ALA A 114 -4.08 4.87 -3.52
N THR A 115 -4.62 4.13 -4.50
CA THR A 115 -4.24 4.26 -5.91
C THR A 115 -4.71 5.60 -6.47
N GLN A 116 -5.94 6.01 -6.18
CA GLN A 116 -6.46 7.32 -6.58
C GLN A 116 -5.63 8.49 -5.99
N LEU A 117 -5.19 8.36 -4.73
CA LEU A 117 -4.27 9.31 -4.11
C LEU A 117 -2.92 9.38 -4.86
N VAL A 118 -2.37 8.23 -5.25
CA VAL A 118 -1.11 8.16 -6.01
C VAL A 118 -1.25 8.86 -7.36
N ASP A 119 -2.35 8.63 -8.08
CA ASP A 119 -2.60 9.25 -9.37
C ASP A 119 -2.76 10.77 -9.25
N ALA A 120 -3.45 11.24 -8.19
CA ALA A 120 -3.54 12.65 -7.87
C ALA A 120 -2.17 13.28 -7.54
N ALA A 121 -1.37 12.61 -6.71
CA ALA A 121 -0.03 13.08 -6.38
C ALA A 121 0.86 13.19 -7.62
N ILE A 122 0.82 12.19 -8.52
CA ILE A 122 1.54 12.20 -9.80
C ILE A 122 1.07 13.34 -10.70
N SER A 123 -0.23 13.63 -10.75
CA SER A 123 -0.78 14.73 -11.55
C SER A 123 -0.31 16.10 -11.06
N LEU A 124 0.05 16.19 -9.77
CA LEU A 124 0.65 17.37 -9.14
C LEU A 124 2.19 17.40 -9.26
N GLY A 125 2.81 16.47 -10.01
CA GLY A 125 4.26 16.38 -10.19
C GLY A 125 5.02 15.84 -8.97
N LEU A 126 4.31 15.20 -8.03
CA LEU A 126 4.91 14.60 -6.83
C LEU A 126 5.38 13.16 -7.09
N GLY A 127 6.44 12.78 -6.41
CA GLY A 127 6.90 11.39 -6.34
C GLY A 127 6.14 10.61 -5.29
N THR A 128 5.94 9.31 -5.54
CA THR A 128 5.21 8.42 -4.63
C THR A 128 5.93 7.08 -4.44
N CYS A 129 5.76 6.47 -3.27
CA CYS A 129 6.21 5.11 -2.99
C CYS A 129 5.18 4.36 -2.12
N TYR A 130 4.72 3.21 -2.58
CA TYR A 130 3.90 2.30 -1.78
C TYR A 130 4.74 1.62 -0.69
N LEU A 131 4.21 1.57 0.53
CA LEU A 131 4.83 1.03 1.73
C LEU A 131 4.02 -0.16 2.24
N GLY A 132 4.29 -1.35 1.72
CA GLY A 132 3.57 -2.57 2.10
C GLY A 132 3.97 -3.13 3.47
N LEU A 133 5.18 -2.81 3.95
CA LEU A 133 5.71 -3.33 5.22
C LEU A 133 4.91 -2.92 6.46
N VAL A 134 4.03 -1.91 6.36
CA VAL A 134 3.14 -1.51 7.46
C VAL A 134 2.28 -2.66 7.98
N ARG A 135 2.05 -3.70 7.15
CA ARG A 135 1.32 -4.91 7.53
C ARG A 135 2.14 -5.86 8.38
N LEU A 136 3.45 -6.01 8.09
CA LEU A 136 4.33 -6.95 8.81
C LEU A 136 4.50 -6.61 10.29
N ASN A 137 4.36 -5.33 10.64
CA ASN A 137 4.44 -4.83 12.01
C ASN A 137 3.18 -4.07 12.40
N ALA A 138 2.02 -4.54 11.94
CA ALA A 138 0.76 -3.81 12.09
C ALA A 138 0.41 -3.55 13.56
N ASP A 139 0.67 -4.46 14.50
CA ASP A 139 0.47 -4.22 15.94
C ASP A 139 1.21 -2.96 16.42
N LYS A 140 2.48 -2.78 16.01
CA LYS A 140 3.27 -1.59 16.37
C LYS A 140 2.71 -0.33 15.72
N VAL A 141 2.27 -0.41 14.47
CA VAL A 141 1.64 0.70 13.74
C VAL A 141 0.31 1.09 14.37
N ILE A 142 -0.51 0.10 14.76
CA ILE A 142 -1.77 0.29 15.48
C ILE A 142 -1.54 1.03 16.80
N GLN A 143 -0.56 0.60 17.59
CA GLN A 143 -0.20 1.25 18.86
C GLN A 143 0.32 2.68 18.63
N LEU A 144 1.26 2.86 17.70
CA LEU A 144 1.86 4.17 17.39
C LEU A 144 0.82 5.22 16.98
N LEU A 145 -0.17 4.81 16.18
CA LEU A 145 -1.18 5.71 15.62
C LEU A 145 -2.51 5.67 16.37
N ASN A 146 -2.56 4.95 17.51
CA ASN A 146 -3.77 4.80 18.34
C ASN A 146 -4.99 4.32 17.53
N ILE A 147 -4.78 3.41 16.58
CA ILE A 147 -5.85 2.80 15.77
C ILE A 147 -6.67 1.87 16.67
N LYS A 148 -8.00 1.96 16.63
CA LYS A 148 -8.89 1.19 17.50
C LYS A 148 -10.07 0.59 16.74
N GLY A 149 -10.71 -0.40 17.38
CA GLY A 149 -11.89 -1.07 16.85
C GLY A 149 -11.56 -2.00 15.68
N LYS A 150 -12.47 -2.10 14.72
CA LYS A 150 -12.35 -2.96 13.54
C LYS A 150 -11.59 -2.24 12.42
N CYS A 151 -10.32 -1.95 12.68
CA CYS A 151 -9.49 -1.15 11.80
C CYS A 151 -8.06 -1.71 11.76
N ILE A 152 -7.58 -2.04 10.55
CA ILE A 152 -6.28 -2.66 10.32
C ILE A 152 -5.50 -1.92 9.22
N PRO A 153 -4.21 -1.57 9.45
CA PRO A 153 -3.34 -1.01 8.43
C PRO A 153 -3.26 -1.89 7.17
N THR A 154 -3.49 -1.31 5.99
CA THR A 154 -3.41 -2.03 4.71
C THR A 154 -2.17 -1.66 3.92
N ILE A 155 -1.98 -0.38 3.68
CA ILE A 155 -0.87 0.15 2.90
C ILE A 155 -0.62 1.60 3.29
N ALA A 156 0.64 2.05 3.19
CA ALA A 156 0.93 3.48 3.28
C ALA A 156 1.57 3.99 1.99
N ILE A 157 1.47 5.30 1.76
CA ILE A 157 2.06 5.98 0.62
C ILE A 157 2.98 7.08 1.14
N ALA A 158 4.27 7.04 0.75
CA ALA A 158 5.18 8.15 0.91
C ALA A 158 5.03 9.10 -0.28
N ILE A 159 4.89 10.40 -0.02
CA ILE A 159 4.63 11.43 -1.03
C ILE A 159 5.54 12.63 -0.79
N GLY A 160 6.14 13.17 -1.87
CA GLY A 160 6.96 14.37 -1.78
C GLY A 160 7.54 14.79 -3.13
N LYS A 161 8.21 15.95 -3.17
CA LYS A 161 8.97 16.35 -4.36
C LYS A 161 10.16 15.42 -4.56
N ILE A 162 10.42 15.04 -5.81
CA ILE A 162 11.48 14.11 -6.18
C ILE A 162 12.85 14.78 -6.02
N ALA A 163 13.73 14.20 -5.21
CA ALA A 163 15.11 14.64 -5.11
C ALA A 163 16.01 13.92 -6.13
N LYS A 164 15.82 12.60 -6.26
CA LYS A 164 16.52 11.79 -7.26
C LYS A 164 15.51 10.93 -8.00
N PRO A 165 15.52 10.91 -9.34
CA PRO A 165 14.66 10.03 -10.12
C PRO A 165 14.99 8.57 -9.81
N ALA A 166 13.97 7.73 -9.75
CA ALA A 166 14.15 6.29 -9.60
C ALA A 166 14.27 5.63 -10.99
N ILE A 167 15.07 4.58 -11.06
CA ILE A 167 15.22 3.79 -12.28
C ILE A 167 13.94 2.97 -12.50
N GLN A 168 13.44 3.01 -13.72
CA GLN A 168 12.29 2.21 -14.10
C GLN A 168 12.70 0.74 -14.26
N ILE A 169 12.06 -0.13 -13.49
CA ILE A 169 12.29 -1.57 -13.56
C ILE A 169 11.39 -2.16 -14.65
N PRO A 170 11.93 -2.97 -15.58
CA PRO A 170 11.12 -3.68 -16.58
C PRO A 170 9.97 -4.47 -15.94
N LYS A 171 8.88 -4.65 -16.67
CA LYS A 171 7.71 -5.42 -16.22
C LYS A 171 7.43 -6.56 -17.20
N HIS A 172 6.98 -7.70 -16.66
CA HIS A 172 6.44 -8.76 -17.52
C HIS A 172 5.04 -8.41 -17.99
N ASN A 173 4.59 -9.03 -19.07
CA ASN A 173 3.20 -8.96 -19.47
C ASN A 173 2.33 -9.77 -18.49
N LYS A 174 1.24 -9.16 -18.03
CA LYS A 174 0.25 -9.73 -17.09
C LYS A 174 -1.20 -9.45 -17.55
N VAL A 175 -1.33 -9.03 -18.81
CA VAL A 175 -2.62 -8.71 -19.42
C VAL A 175 -2.98 -9.82 -20.39
N TYR A 176 -4.20 -10.29 -20.29
CA TYR A 176 -4.78 -11.31 -21.17
C TYR A 176 -6.01 -10.71 -21.84
N ASP A 177 -6.24 -11.10 -23.08
CA ASP A 177 -7.44 -10.73 -23.82
C ASP A 177 -8.51 -11.79 -23.59
N GLU A 178 -9.74 -11.36 -23.30
CA GLU A 178 -10.94 -12.19 -23.11
C GLU A 178 -10.85 -13.24 -21.99
N LYS A 179 -9.79 -14.06 -21.94
CA LYS A 179 -9.67 -15.19 -21.02
C LYS A 179 -8.24 -15.33 -20.48
N TYR A 180 -8.20 -15.75 -19.22
CA TYR A 180 -6.92 -16.14 -18.60
C TYR A 180 -6.41 -17.46 -19.19
N ASP A 181 -5.14 -17.51 -19.56
CA ASP A 181 -4.46 -18.70 -20.05
C ASP A 181 -3.26 -19.05 -19.17
N ILE A 182 -3.39 -20.07 -18.36
CA ILE A 182 -2.34 -20.56 -17.47
C ILE A 182 -1.08 -21.03 -18.25
N ASN A 183 -1.23 -21.48 -19.49
CA ASN A 183 -0.12 -21.98 -20.29
C ASN A 183 0.85 -20.86 -20.74
N GLN A 184 0.41 -19.61 -20.71
CA GLN A 184 1.25 -18.45 -21.01
C GLN A 184 2.16 -18.04 -19.84
N VAL A 185 1.86 -18.47 -18.60
CA VAL A 185 2.59 -18.03 -17.39
C VAL A 185 4.05 -18.46 -17.44
N ARG A 186 4.34 -19.71 -17.78
CA ARG A 186 5.73 -20.22 -17.81
C ARG A 186 6.56 -19.60 -18.94
N PRO A 187 6.10 -19.55 -20.20
CA PRO A 187 6.81 -18.84 -21.27
C PRO A 187 7.09 -17.37 -20.97
N GLU A 188 6.11 -16.65 -20.36
CA GLU A 188 6.30 -15.25 -19.99
C GLU A 188 7.33 -15.09 -18.87
N LEU A 189 7.37 -16.00 -17.89
CA LEU A 189 8.40 -16.01 -16.84
C LEU A 189 9.79 -16.20 -17.45
N ASP A 190 9.95 -17.17 -18.36
CA ASP A 190 11.24 -17.47 -19.00
C ASP A 190 11.73 -16.28 -19.86
N LYS A 191 10.80 -15.56 -20.52
CA LYS A 191 11.08 -14.32 -21.24
C LYS A 191 11.49 -13.19 -20.27
N TYR A 192 10.76 -13.02 -19.19
CA TYR A 192 11.03 -11.98 -18.20
C TYR A 192 12.34 -12.22 -17.44
N ASP A 193 12.70 -13.46 -17.18
CA ASP A 193 14.01 -13.83 -16.60
C ASP A 193 15.18 -13.33 -17.47
N LYS A 194 15.09 -13.43 -18.79
CA LYS A 194 16.10 -12.90 -19.71
C LYS A 194 16.18 -11.38 -19.63
N ILE A 195 15.02 -10.69 -19.69
CA ILE A 195 14.95 -9.23 -19.60
C ILE A 195 15.57 -8.75 -18.27
N MET A 196 15.24 -9.40 -17.16
CA MET A 196 15.74 -9.02 -15.85
C MET A 196 17.22 -9.37 -15.65
N LYS A 197 17.71 -10.43 -16.27
CA LYS A 197 19.15 -10.73 -16.27
C LYS A 197 19.94 -9.59 -16.92
N ASP A 198 19.51 -9.13 -18.10
CA ASP A 198 20.14 -7.99 -18.80
C ASP A 198 20.01 -6.70 -17.98
N TYR A 199 18.86 -6.45 -17.37
CA TYR A 199 18.64 -5.29 -16.50
C TYR A 199 19.58 -5.30 -15.28
N TYR A 200 19.71 -6.42 -14.56
CA TYR A 200 20.58 -6.52 -13.40
C TYR A 200 22.05 -6.38 -13.79
N GLN A 201 22.46 -6.98 -14.92
CA GLN A 201 23.81 -6.85 -15.41
C GLN A 201 24.16 -5.40 -15.77
N LYS A 202 23.30 -4.71 -16.53
CA LYS A 202 23.53 -3.33 -16.98
C LYS A 202 23.45 -2.30 -15.84
N THR A 203 22.53 -2.50 -14.90
CA THR A 203 22.23 -1.51 -13.85
C THR A 203 23.11 -1.67 -12.61
N TYR A 204 23.41 -2.91 -12.25
CA TYR A 204 24.07 -3.23 -10.97
C TYR A 204 25.34 -4.08 -11.13
N ASN A 205 25.69 -4.49 -12.36
CA ASN A 205 26.79 -5.41 -12.65
C ASN A 205 26.66 -6.75 -11.91
N ILE A 206 25.43 -7.31 -11.88
CA ILE A 206 25.11 -8.54 -11.14
C ILE A 206 24.54 -9.57 -12.11
N ASP A 207 25.14 -10.78 -12.17
CA ASP A 207 24.62 -11.92 -12.93
C ASP A 207 23.57 -12.70 -12.12
N ARG A 208 22.32 -12.31 -12.27
CA ARG A 208 21.16 -13.01 -11.70
C ARG A 208 19.92 -12.77 -12.57
N ASN A 209 18.89 -13.62 -12.43
CA ASN A 209 17.61 -13.43 -13.07
C ASN A 209 16.51 -13.20 -12.00
N TYR A 210 15.30 -12.88 -12.47
CA TYR A 210 14.16 -12.59 -11.60
C TYR A 210 13.76 -13.78 -10.72
N SER A 211 13.62 -14.98 -11.33
CA SER A 211 13.20 -16.19 -10.62
C SER A 211 14.11 -16.54 -9.46
N LYS A 212 15.44 -16.42 -9.62
CA LYS A 212 16.40 -16.66 -8.51
C LYS A 212 16.27 -15.65 -7.39
N VAL A 213 15.99 -14.38 -7.72
CA VAL A 213 15.77 -13.33 -6.71
C VAL A 213 14.53 -13.63 -5.89
N ILE A 214 13.40 -13.93 -6.56
CA ILE A 214 12.14 -14.22 -5.88
C ILE A 214 12.21 -15.51 -5.08
N ALA A 215 12.79 -16.59 -5.63
CA ALA A 215 12.97 -17.85 -4.90
C ALA A 215 13.75 -17.65 -3.61
N LYS A 216 14.82 -16.83 -3.63
CA LYS A 216 15.57 -16.49 -2.42
C LYS A 216 14.73 -15.68 -1.41
N MET A 217 13.91 -14.75 -1.87
CA MET A 217 13.01 -13.98 -0.99
C MET A 217 12.00 -14.91 -0.32
N LEU A 218 11.32 -15.76 -1.08
CA LEU A 218 10.33 -16.71 -0.57
C LEU A 218 10.92 -17.71 0.43
N ALA A 219 12.17 -18.16 0.21
CA ALA A 219 12.86 -19.06 1.13
C ALA A 219 13.22 -18.43 2.49
N HIS A 220 13.21 -17.09 2.58
CA HIS A 220 13.51 -16.33 3.80
C HIS A 220 12.28 -15.57 4.35
N GLU A 221 11.13 -15.71 3.72
CA GLU A 221 9.89 -15.10 4.19
C GLU A 221 9.42 -15.85 5.44
N ASN A 222 9.37 -15.15 6.58
CA ASN A 222 8.80 -15.69 7.77
C ASN A 222 7.29 -15.90 7.60
N ALA A 223 6.73 -16.88 8.32
CA ALA A 223 5.30 -17.10 8.33
C ALA A 223 4.54 -15.80 8.57
N ASP A 224 3.60 -15.51 7.68
CA ASP A 224 2.77 -14.32 7.74
C ASP A 224 1.77 -14.49 8.90
N ASN A 225 1.86 -13.64 9.91
CA ASN A 225 0.89 -13.59 11.02
C ASN A 225 -0.35 -12.75 10.66
N MET A 226 -0.57 -12.44 9.38
CA MET A 226 -1.67 -11.59 8.93
C MET A 226 -3.03 -12.17 9.31
N LEU A 227 -3.20 -13.49 9.26
CA LEU A 227 -4.45 -14.14 9.66
C LEU A 227 -4.72 -13.92 11.15
N GLU A 228 -3.73 -14.13 12.01
CA GLU A 228 -3.84 -13.88 13.45
C GLU A 228 -4.15 -12.42 13.74
N LEU A 229 -3.53 -11.52 13.02
CA LEU A 229 -3.77 -10.08 13.13
C LEU A 229 -5.21 -9.72 12.73
N ILE A 230 -5.73 -10.28 11.64
CA ILE A 230 -7.12 -10.10 11.21
C ILE A 230 -8.07 -10.70 12.27
N GLU A 231 -7.77 -11.88 12.78
CA GLU A 231 -8.58 -12.53 13.83
C GLU A 231 -8.64 -11.69 15.11
N LYS A 232 -7.49 -11.20 15.55
CA LYS A 232 -7.36 -10.39 16.77
C LYS A 232 -8.05 -9.02 16.67
N HIS A 233 -7.77 -8.27 15.60
CA HIS A 233 -8.21 -6.87 15.48
C HIS A 233 -9.53 -6.69 14.74
N TYR A 234 -9.89 -7.61 13.88
CA TYR A 234 -11.06 -7.48 13.03
C TYR A 234 -12.21 -8.38 13.44
N PHE A 235 -11.92 -9.63 13.79
CA PHE A 235 -12.94 -10.60 14.20
C PHE A 235 -13.16 -10.66 15.71
N ASN A 236 -12.42 -9.88 16.51
CA ASN A 236 -12.51 -9.89 17.98
C ASN A 236 -12.38 -11.30 18.59
N LYS A 237 -11.68 -12.22 17.94
CA LYS A 237 -11.36 -13.49 18.56
C LYS A 237 -10.36 -13.21 19.69
N LYS A 238 -10.78 -13.44 20.92
CA LYS A 238 -9.87 -13.44 22.07
C LYS A 238 -8.86 -14.57 21.86
N SER A 239 -7.58 -14.22 21.85
CA SER A 239 -6.46 -15.18 21.92
C SER A 239 -6.50 -15.98 23.21
#